data_ee01be9f7ca9de722689b7f3643ca1f6
#
_entry.id   ee01be9f7ca9de722689b7f3643ca1f6
#
_cell.length_a   1.000
_cell.length_b   1.000
_cell.length_c   1.000
_cell.angle_alpha   90.00
_cell.angle_beta   90.00
_cell.angle_gamma   90.00
#
_symmetry.space_group_name_H-M   'P 1'
#
loop_
_entity.id
_entity.type
_entity.pdbx_description
1 polymer ?
#
loop_
_entity_poly.entity_id
_entity_poly.type
_entity_poly.pdbx_seq_one_letter_code
_entity_poly.pdbx_strand_id
1 'polypeptide(L)'
;MQRGVDPRVVVDIIYHLESYVVNTLIECETLDVQYSRTPIEALTMDDIVYMLWMKTGVLYEFAARAGAMIGLNNSDENHPYVLALSRFASQCGTAFQLQDDILGLMGKEAQLGKPIGSDVREGKKTTIVFFALQSATPEQRKFLLSVLGNREASDADVQKATEMMVSLGAVRKTADLALEHIHRALPELDALPDTPYRSLLTYWAHLMIEREF
;
A
#
# COMPACT_ATOMS: atom_id res chain seq x y z
N MET A 1 26.20 -22.07 21.40
CA MET A 1 24.96 -21.94 22.19
C MET A 1 24.06 -20.95 21.46
N GLN A 2 22.93 -21.38 20.95
CA GLN A 2 21.88 -20.44 20.50
C GLN A 2 21.36 -19.73 21.75
N ARG A 3 21.65 -18.43 21.89
CA ARG A 3 21.00 -17.62 22.91
C ARG A 3 19.55 -17.44 22.47
N GLY A 4 18.60 -17.89 23.30
CA GLY A 4 17.19 -17.62 23.07
C GLY A 4 16.92 -16.10 23.11
N VAL A 5 15.82 -15.66 22.49
CA VAL A 5 15.35 -14.26 22.56
C VAL A 5 14.90 -13.99 23.99
N ASP A 6 15.23 -12.80 24.52
CA ASP A 6 14.75 -12.37 25.84
C ASP A 6 13.20 -12.34 25.84
N PRO A 7 12.55 -13.00 26.80
CA PRO A 7 11.07 -13.00 26.88
C PRO A 7 10.44 -11.59 26.89
N ARG A 8 11.15 -10.57 27.40
CA ARG A 8 10.67 -9.18 27.40
C ARG A 8 10.51 -8.65 25.98
N VAL A 9 11.48 -8.93 25.10
CA VAL A 9 11.39 -8.55 23.67
C VAL A 9 10.16 -9.16 23.03
N VAL A 10 9.85 -10.41 23.33
CA VAL A 10 8.64 -11.09 22.80
C VAL A 10 7.37 -10.42 23.32
N VAL A 11 7.31 -10.10 24.62
CA VAL A 11 6.15 -9.43 25.23
C VAL A 11 5.92 -8.06 24.60
N ASP A 12 6.98 -7.26 24.42
CA ASP A 12 6.89 -5.91 23.83
C ASP A 12 6.41 -5.99 22.37
N ILE A 13 6.90 -6.96 21.58
CA ILE A 13 6.43 -7.19 20.21
C ILE A 13 4.93 -7.55 20.18
N ILE A 14 4.49 -8.47 21.05
CA ILE A 14 3.07 -8.87 21.14
C ILE A 14 2.21 -7.67 21.57
N TYR A 15 2.65 -6.94 22.56
CA TYR A 15 1.94 -5.74 23.01
C TYR A 15 1.79 -4.69 21.90
N HIS A 16 2.85 -4.45 21.11
CA HIS A 16 2.79 -3.54 19.97
C HIS A 16 1.82 -4.05 18.89
N LEU A 17 1.83 -5.37 18.61
CA LEU A 17 0.90 -5.97 17.66
C LEU A 17 -0.55 -5.75 18.09
N GLU A 18 -0.89 -6.05 19.33
CA GLU A 18 -2.27 -5.99 19.83
C GLU A 18 -2.76 -4.55 20.07
N SER A 19 -1.90 -3.69 20.63
CA SER A 19 -2.30 -2.34 21.02
C SER A 19 -2.24 -1.32 19.87
N TYR A 20 -1.43 -1.54 18.87
CA TYR A 20 -1.23 -0.58 17.78
C TYR A 20 -1.62 -1.16 16.42
N VAL A 21 -0.99 -2.24 15.99
CA VAL A 21 -1.17 -2.75 14.61
C VAL A 21 -2.60 -3.22 14.37
N VAL A 22 -3.16 -4.02 15.29
CA VAL A 22 -4.54 -4.52 15.16
C VAL A 22 -5.55 -3.39 15.18
N ASN A 23 -5.37 -2.40 16.06
CA ASN A 23 -6.26 -1.23 16.10
C ASN A 23 -6.16 -0.41 14.81
N THR A 24 -4.96 -0.18 14.28
CA THR A 24 -4.76 0.52 13.00
C THR A 24 -5.45 -0.20 11.85
N LEU A 25 -5.40 -1.54 11.80
CA LEU A 25 -6.09 -2.31 10.78
C LEU A 25 -7.63 -2.21 10.91
N ILE A 26 -8.17 -2.23 12.13
CA ILE A 26 -9.61 -2.08 12.38
C ILE A 26 -10.07 -0.66 11.97
N GLU A 27 -9.30 0.37 12.31
CA GLU A 27 -9.56 1.74 11.89
C GLU A 27 -9.52 1.87 10.36
N CYS A 28 -8.56 1.21 9.69
CA CYS A 28 -8.47 1.18 8.24
C CYS A 28 -9.74 0.61 7.59
N GLU A 29 -10.25 -0.52 8.08
CA GLU A 29 -11.50 -1.10 7.55
C GLU A 29 -12.68 -0.14 7.71
N THR A 30 -12.73 0.60 8.82
CA THR A 30 -13.75 1.62 9.04
C THR A 30 -13.61 2.77 8.04
N LEU A 31 -12.38 3.24 7.78
CA LEU A 31 -12.10 4.29 6.80
C LEU A 31 -12.40 3.85 5.37
N ASP A 32 -12.07 2.61 4.99
CA ASP A 32 -12.36 2.07 3.65
C ASP A 32 -13.87 2.09 3.35
N VAL A 33 -14.69 1.65 4.33
CA VAL A 33 -16.16 1.75 4.24
C VAL A 33 -16.64 3.21 4.19
N GLN A 34 -16.05 4.09 4.98
CA GLN A 34 -16.40 5.50 5.01
C GLN A 34 -16.04 6.19 3.68
N TYR A 35 -14.83 5.96 3.17
CA TYR A 35 -14.34 6.55 1.93
C TYR A 35 -15.12 6.05 0.71
N SER A 36 -15.59 4.79 0.70
CA SER A 36 -16.44 4.30 -0.39
C SER A 36 -17.71 5.13 -0.57
N ARG A 37 -18.22 5.73 0.51
CA ARG A 37 -19.44 6.58 0.54
C ARG A 37 -19.13 8.07 0.46
N THR A 38 -17.88 8.47 0.63
CA THR A 38 -17.45 9.87 0.61
C THR A 38 -17.25 10.32 -0.84
N PRO A 39 -17.76 11.49 -1.28
CA PRO A 39 -17.39 12.05 -2.57
C PRO A 39 -15.87 12.21 -2.68
N ILE A 40 -15.29 11.83 -3.82
CA ILE A 40 -13.83 11.84 -3.98
C ILE A 40 -13.23 13.25 -3.87
N GLU A 41 -14.04 14.28 -4.16
CA GLU A 41 -13.68 15.69 -4.01
C GLU A 41 -13.42 16.12 -2.55
N ALA A 42 -13.92 15.35 -1.62
CA ALA A 42 -13.71 15.59 -0.19
C ALA A 42 -12.49 14.84 0.36
N LEU A 43 -11.82 14.04 -0.47
CA LEU A 43 -10.62 13.31 -0.10
C LEU A 43 -9.38 13.96 -0.74
N THR A 44 -8.28 13.94 0.01
CA THR A 44 -6.96 14.32 -0.51
C THR A 44 -6.18 13.07 -0.94
N MET A 45 -5.09 13.27 -1.70
CA MET A 45 -4.16 12.18 -2.01
C MET A 45 -3.56 11.60 -0.73
N ASP A 46 -3.25 12.46 0.24
CA ASP A 46 -2.66 12.03 1.52
C ASP A 46 -3.63 11.15 2.31
N ASP A 47 -4.94 11.42 2.29
CA ASP A 47 -5.95 10.56 2.92
C ASP A 47 -5.95 9.16 2.30
N ILE A 48 -5.88 9.07 0.96
CA ILE A 48 -5.86 7.79 0.25
C ILE A 48 -4.57 7.02 0.56
N VAL A 49 -3.41 7.67 0.47
CA VAL A 49 -2.11 7.04 0.75
C VAL A 49 -2.01 6.61 2.22
N TYR A 50 -2.54 7.43 3.15
CA TYR A 50 -2.60 7.06 4.57
C TYR A 50 -3.43 5.80 4.79
N MET A 51 -4.58 5.68 4.15
CA MET A 51 -5.41 4.47 4.22
C MET A 51 -4.66 3.24 3.67
N LEU A 52 -3.92 3.38 2.55
CA LEU A 52 -3.11 2.28 2.00
C LEU A 52 -1.99 1.85 2.97
N TRP A 53 -1.36 2.83 3.65
CA TRP A 53 -0.40 2.53 4.70
C TRP A 53 -1.04 1.79 5.86
N MET A 54 -2.18 2.24 6.37
CA MET A 54 -2.91 1.55 7.44
C MET A 54 -3.29 0.13 7.06
N LYS A 55 -3.66 -0.10 5.79
CA LYS A 55 -4.11 -1.40 5.28
C LYS A 55 -2.98 -2.41 5.14
N THR A 56 -1.83 -1.95 4.66
CA THR A 56 -0.72 -2.83 4.28
C THR A 56 0.61 -2.39 4.89
N GLY A 57 0.95 -1.11 4.80
CA GLY A 57 2.23 -0.57 5.27
C GLY A 57 2.52 -0.86 6.73
N VAL A 58 1.51 -0.76 7.61
CA VAL A 58 1.66 -1.00 9.05
C VAL A 58 2.09 -2.44 9.37
N LEU A 59 1.64 -3.43 8.59
CA LEU A 59 2.06 -4.83 8.78
C LEU A 59 3.52 -5.05 8.37
N TYR A 60 3.95 -4.43 7.27
CA TYR A 60 5.36 -4.46 6.84
C TYR A 60 6.26 -3.78 7.85
N GLU A 61 5.84 -2.61 8.33
CA GLU A 61 6.53 -1.86 9.38
C GLU A 61 6.68 -2.71 10.65
N PHE A 62 5.58 -3.31 11.11
CA PHE A 62 5.58 -4.20 12.29
C PHE A 62 6.53 -5.39 12.10
N ALA A 63 6.47 -6.08 10.97
CA ALA A 63 7.31 -7.24 10.70
C ALA A 63 8.81 -6.89 10.73
N ALA A 64 9.18 -5.75 10.14
CA ALA A 64 10.56 -5.28 10.14
C ALA A 64 11.03 -4.84 11.53
N ARG A 65 10.18 -4.11 12.28
CA ARG A 65 10.41 -3.73 13.68
C ARG A 65 10.64 -4.96 14.55
N ALA A 66 9.74 -5.93 14.50
CA ALA A 66 9.82 -7.17 15.27
C ALA A 66 11.09 -7.96 14.91
N GLY A 67 11.41 -8.08 13.62
CA GLY A 67 12.63 -8.73 13.15
C GLY A 67 13.90 -8.06 13.66
N ALA A 68 13.95 -6.72 13.67
CA ALA A 68 15.07 -5.94 14.21
C ALA A 68 15.23 -6.15 15.73
N MET A 69 14.14 -6.05 16.50
CA MET A 69 14.13 -6.25 17.95
C MET A 69 14.59 -7.66 18.33
N ILE A 70 14.12 -8.68 17.62
CA ILE A 70 14.55 -10.08 17.81
C ILE A 70 16.04 -10.24 17.47
N GLY A 71 16.48 -9.70 16.33
CA GLY A 71 17.87 -9.80 15.89
C GLY A 71 18.86 -9.10 16.84
N LEU A 72 18.47 -7.98 17.41
CA LEU A 72 19.23 -7.25 18.43
C LEU A 72 19.10 -7.84 19.84
N ASN A 73 18.10 -8.67 20.05
CA ASN A 73 17.67 -9.11 21.38
C ASN A 73 17.45 -7.91 22.32
N ASN A 74 16.77 -6.87 21.85
CA ASN A 74 16.57 -5.60 22.51
C ASN A 74 15.18 -5.07 22.22
N SER A 75 14.45 -4.63 23.26
CA SER A 75 13.11 -4.05 23.17
C SER A 75 13.10 -2.52 22.99
N ASP A 76 14.25 -1.89 22.83
CA ASP A 76 14.33 -0.45 22.56
C ASP A 76 13.78 -0.12 21.16
N GLU A 77 12.56 0.37 21.11
CA GLU A 77 11.88 0.80 19.87
C GLU A 77 12.58 2.00 19.21
N ASN A 78 13.36 2.76 19.95
CA ASN A 78 14.11 3.92 19.45
C ASN A 78 15.52 3.54 18.97
N HIS A 79 15.91 2.27 19.04
CA HIS A 79 17.18 1.83 18.51
C HIS A 79 17.30 2.18 17.02
N PRO A 80 18.42 2.78 16.54
CA PRO A 80 18.55 3.27 15.17
C PRO A 80 18.19 2.23 14.09
N TYR A 81 18.56 0.96 14.28
CA TYR A 81 18.24 -0.12 13.33
C TYR A 81 16.75 -0.48 13.33
N VAL A 82 16.08 -0.42 14.49
CA VAL A 82 14.64 -0.65 14.59
C VAL A 82 13.89 0.45 13.84
N LEU A 83 14.25 1.71 14.07
CA LEU A 83 13.63 2.84 13.38
C LEU A 83 13.87 2.82 11.87
N ALA A 84 15.11 2.55 11.45
CA ALA A 84 15.48 2.49 10.04
C ALA A 84 14.71 1.39 9.30
N LEU A 85 14.68 0.17 9.84
CA LEU A 85 13.94 -0.94 9.25
C LEU A 85 12.43 -0.72 9.26
N SER A 86 11.88 -0.11 10.32
CA SER A 86 10.47 0.27 10.39
C SER A 86 10.09 1.23 9.27
N ARG A 87 10.85 2.33 9.10
CA ARG A 87 10.60 3.34 8.06
C ARG A 87 10.78 2.77 6.66
N PHE A 88 11.84 2.00 6.45
CA PHE A 88 12.08 1.29 5.19
C PHE A 88 10.89 0.43 4.80
N ALA A 89 10.46 -0.46 5.69
CA ALA A 89 9.39 -1.41 5.42
C ALA A 89 8.02 -0.75 5.29
N SER A 90 7.75 0.31 6.06
CA SER A 90 6.55 1.14 5.95
C SER A 90 6.37 1.71 4.54
N GLN A 91 7.44 2.29 3.97
CA GLN A 91 7.42 2.81 2.61
C GLN A 91 7.25 1.70 1.56
N CYS A 92 7.98 0.57 1.73
CA CYS A 92 7.86 -0.58 0.85
C CYS A 92 6.45 -1.18 0.85
N GLY A 93 5.80 -1.28 2.02
CA GLY A 93 4.42 -1.78 2.15
C GLY A 93 3.40 -0.87 1.46
N THR A 94 3.58 0.45 1.54
CA THR A 94 2.74 1.42 0.82
C THR A 94 2.95 1.29 -0.69
N ALA A 95 4.20 1.19 -1.17
CA ALA A 95 4.51 0.97 -2.58
C ALA A 95 3.90 -0.35 -3.10
N PHE A 96 3.98 -1.41 -2.30
CA PHE A 96 3.37 -2.69 -2.61
C PHE A 96 1.86 -2.57 -2.85
N GLN A 97 1.15 -1.84 -1.97
CA GLN A 97 -0.30 -1.66 -2.12
C GLN A 97 -0.66 -0.81 -3.35
N LEU A 98 0.13 0.23 -3.66
CA LEU A 98 -0.05 1.00 -4.88
C LEU A 98 0.10 0.13 -6.14
N GLN A 99 1.10 -0.75 -6.15
CA GLN A 99 1.29 -1.72 -7.23
C GLN A 99 0.15 -2.74 -7.29
N ASP A 100 -0.36 -3.18 -6.15
CA ASP A 100 -1.50 -4.09 -6.05
C ASP A 100 -2.77 -3.49 -6.67
N ASP A 101 -3.03 -2.20 -6.43
CA ASP A 101 -4.14 -1.46 -7.03
C ASP A 101 -4.00 -1.36 -8.57
N ILE A 102 -2.77 -1.16 -9.09
CA ILE A 102 -2.47 -1.20 -10.53
C ILE A 102 -2.79 -2.57 -11.10
N LEU A 103 -2.29 -3.62 -10.46
CA LEU A 103 -2.50 -4.99 -10.89
C LEU A 103 -3.98 -5.37 -10.82
N GLY A 104 -4.68 -4.94 -9.77
CA GLY A 104 -6.14 -5.14 -9.61
C GLY A 104 -6.97 -4.52 -10.74
N LEU A 105 -6.50 -3.40 -11.32
CA LEU A 105 -7.18 -2.75 -12.44
C LEU A 105 -6.80 -3.36 -13.79
N MET A 106 -5.51 -3.75 -13.98
CA MET A 106 -4.93 -4.14 -15.27
C MET A 106 -4.83 -5.66 -15.47
N GLY A 107 -4.91 -6.43 -14.39
CA GLY A 107 -4.67 -7.87 -14.39
C GLY A 107 -5.78 -8.66 -15.10
N LYS A 108 -5.47 -9.91 -15.49
CA LYS A 108 -6.42 -10.85 -16.10
C LYS A 108 -7.19 -11.60 -15.00
N GLU A 109 -8.48 -11.86 -15.21
CA GLU A 109 -9.33 -12.59 -14.26
C GLU A 109 -8.72 -13.90 -13.76
N ALA A 110 -8.10 -14.67 -14.68
CA ALA A 110 -7.45 -15.95 -14.36
C ALA A 110 -6.30 -15.84 -13.34
N GLN A 111 -5.74 -14.65 -13.16
CA GLN A 111 -4.59 -14.39 -12.30
C GLN A 111 -4.99 -13.71 -10.99
N LEU A 112 -6.06 -12.90 -11.03
CA LEU A 112 -6.54 -12.12 -9.87
C LEU A 112 -7.51 -12.90 -8.96
N GLY A 113 -8.14 -13.96 -9.49
CA GLY A 113 -9.21 -14.66 -8.77
C GLY A 113 -10.47 -13.81 -8.52
N LYS A 114 -10.55 -12.61 -9.14
CA LYS A 114 -11.65 -11.65 -9.06
C LYS A 114 -12.02 -11.16 -10.45
N PRO A 115 -13.30 -10.80 -10.72
CA PRO A 115 -13.71 -10.18 -11.97
C PRO A 115 -12.94 -8.87 -12.20
N ILE A 116 -12.51 -8.62 -13.45
CA ILE A 116 -11.91 -7.35 -13.85
C ILE A 116 -12.86 -6.19 -13.50
N GLY A 117 -12.30 -5.13 -12.90
CA GLY A 117 -13.08 -3.95 -12.53
C GLY A 117 -13.95 -4.11 -11.29
N SER A 118 -13.77 -5.15 -10.47
CA SER A 118 -14.46 -5.28 -9.18
C SER A 118 -14.29 -4.03 -8.33
N ASP A 119 -13.06 -3.49 -8.26
CA ASP A 119 -12.75 -2.29 -7.48
C ASP A 119 -13.47 -1.04 -8.00
N VAL A 120 -13.72 -0.97 -9.32
CA VAL A 120 -14.51 0.11 -9.95
C VAL A 120 -15.99 -0.01 -9.54
N ARG A 121 -16.56 -1.22 -9.59
CA ARG A 121 -17.95 -1.48 -9.16
C ARG A 121 -18.16 -1.29 -7.66
N GLU A 122 -17.16 -1.60 -6.86
CA GLU A 122 -17.18 -1.37 -5.41
C GLU A 122 -17.02 0.11 -5.06
N GLY A 123 -16.57 0.93 -6.00
CA GLY A 123 -16.37 2.36 -5.80
C GLY A 123 -15.16 2.70 -4.96
N LYS A 124 -14.14 1.83 -4.97
CA LYS A 124 -12.90 2.06 -4.22
C LYS A 124 -12.23 3.36 -4.64
N LYS A 125 -11.82 4.13 -3.66
CA LYS A 125 -11.13 5.42 -3.85
C LYS A 125 -9.62 5.18 -3.91
N THR A 126 -9.17 4.58 -5.02
CA THR A 126 -7.73 4.34 -5.25
C THR A 126 -7.04 5.60 -5.76
N THR A 127 -5.72 5.63 -5.69
CA THR A 127 -4.89 6.69 -6.29
C THR A 127 -5.11 6.80 -7.79
N ILE A 128 -5.40 5.67 -8.47
CA ILE A 128 -5.71 5.64 -9.90
C ILE A 128 -7.00 6.44 -10.20
N VAL A 129 -8.05 6.20 -9.42
CA VAL A 129 -9.32 6.94 -9.56
C VAL A 129 -9.10 8.44 -9.31
N PHE A 130 -8.33 8.79 -8.28
CA PHE A 130 -8.02 10.16 -7.94
C PHE A 130 -7.29 10.88 -9.09
N PHE A 131 -6.19 10.31 -9.60
CA PHE A 131 -5.44 10.87 -10.71
C PHE A 131 -6.25 10.96 -12.01
N ALA A 132 -7.09 9.96 -12.28
CA ALA A 132 -7.96 9.97 -13.45
C ALA A 132 -8.95 11.13 -13.39
N LEU A 133 -9.64 11.30 -12.26
CA LEU A 133 -10.62 12.37 -12.08
C LEU A 133 -9.97 13.78 -12.06
N GLN A 134 -8.73 13.88 -11.62
CA GLN A 134 -7.97 15.13 -11.67
C GLN A 134 -7.61 15.54 -13.11
N SER A 135 -7.36 14.56 -13.99
CA SER A 135 -6.94 14.78 -15.38
C SER A 135 -8.10 14.78 -16.39
N ALA A 136 -9.31 14.39 -15.96
CA ALA A 136 -10.47 14.19 -16.81
C ALA A 136 -11.14 15.51 -17.22
N THR A 137 -11.65 15.57 -18.47
CA THR A 137 -12.60 16.62 -18.88
C THR A 137 -13.92 16.49 -18.09
N PRO A 138 -14.78 17.54 -18.08
CA PRO A 138 -16.08 17.44 -17.41
C PRO A 138 -16.93 16.26 -17.88
N GLU A 139 -16.93 15.92 -19.17
CA GLU A 139 -17.64 14.80 -19.75
C GLU A 139 -17.07 13.46 -19.32
N GLN A 140 -15.76 13.33 -19.36
CA GLN A 140 -15.05 12.12 -18.89
C GLN A 140 -15.26 11.91 -17.40
N ARG A 141 -15.16 12.98 -16.61
CA ARG A 141 -15.42 12.94 -15.17
C ARG A 141 -16.84 12.46 -14.86
N LYS A 142 -17.85 13.02 -15.57
CA LYS A 142 -19.25 12.61 -15.41
C LYS A 142 -19.43 11.12 -15.73
N PHE A 143 -18.80 10.62 -16.79
CA PHE A 143 -18.85 9.21 -17.14
C PHE A 143 -18.18 8.33 -16.06
N LEU A 144 -16.94 8.65 -15.65
CA LEU A 144 -16.24 7.89 -14.62
C LEU A 144 -17.04 7.81 -13.32
N LEU A 145 -17.62 8.93 -12.86
CA LEU A 145 -18.44 8.97 -11.65
C LEU A 145 -19.76 8.21 -11.80
N SER A 146 -20.29 8.03 -13.01
CA SER A 146 -21.52 7.23 -13.24
C SER A 146 -21.26 5.71 -13.16
N VAL A 147 -20.01 5.28 -13.37
CA VAL A 147 -19.61 3.87 -13.35
C VAL A 147 -19.03 3.49 -11.98
N LEU A 148 -18.27 4.40 -11.35
CA LEU A 148 -17.61 4.18 -10.08
C LEU A 148 -18.64 3.96 -8.94
N GLY A 149 -18.60 2.79 -8.31
CA GLY A 149 -19.54 2.41 -7.24
C GLY A 149 -20.90 1.94 -7.73
N ASN A 150 -21.10 1.85 -9.03
CA ASN A 150 -22.32 1.34 -9.62
C ASN A 150 -22.21 -0.17 -9.86
N ARG A 151 -22.83 -0.95 -8.98
CA ARG A 151 -22.85 -2.43 -9.07
C ARG A 151 -23.58 -2.96 -10.28
N GLU A 152 -24.51 -2.18 -10.85
CA GLU A 152 -25.29 -2.50 -12.05
C GLU A 152 -24.60 -2.01 -13.35
N ALA A 153 -23.40 -1.42 -13.27
CA ALA A 153 -22.65 -1.01 -14.44
C ALA A 153 -22.36 -2.21 -15.35
N SER A 154 -22.58 -2.05 -16.65
CA SER A 154 -22.29 -3.10 -17.63
C SER A 154 -20.78 -3.37 -17.69
N ASP A 155 -20.39 -4.58 -18.10
CA ASP A 155 -18.98 -4.93 -18.31
C ASP A 155 -18.31 -3.98 -19.33
N ALA A 156 -19.06 -3.56 -20.35
CA ALA A 156 -18.61 -2.61 -21.35
C ALA A 156 -18.31 -1.21 -20.76
N ASP A 157 -19.16 -0.74 -19.82
CA ASP A 157 -18.93 0.55 -19.14
C ASP A 157 -17.75 0.48 -18.20
N VAL A 158 -17.59 -0.62 -17.47
CA VAL A 158 -16.44 -0.85 -16.59
C VAL A 158 -15.15 -0.93 -17.39
N GLN A 159 -15.14 -1.66 -18.50
CA GLN A 159 -13.98 -1.72 -19.39
C GLN A 159 -13.64 -0.35 -19.95
N LYS A 160 -14.64 0.39 -20.44
CA LYS A 160 -14.44 1.76 -20.96
C LYS A 160 -13.92 2.71 -19.88
N ALA A 161 -14.39 2.60 -18.64
CA ALA A 161 -13.89 3.39 -17.53
C ALA A 161 -12.41 3.05 -17.22
N THR A 162 -12.05 1.77 -17.22
CA THR A 162 -10.67 1.30 -17.05
C THR A 162 -9.76 1.85 -18.15
N GLU A 163 -10.13 1.69 -19.42
CA GLU A 163 -9.37 2.21 -20.57
C GLU A 163 -9.21 3.73 -20.49
N MET A 164 -10.24 4.44 -20.04
CA MET A 164 -10.19 5.90 -19.84
C MET A 164 -9.21 6.27 -18.74
N MET A 165 -9.21 5.59 -17.58
CA MET A 165 -8.23 5.83 -16.50
C MET A 165 -6.80 5.60 -16.98
N VAL A 166 -6.56 4.57 -17.79
CA VAL A 166 -5.26 4.32 -18.41
C VAL A 166 -4.87 5.45 -19.37
N SER A 167 -5.77 5.85 -20.27
CA SER A 167 -5.50 6.89 -21.28
C SER A 167 -5.26 8.26 -20.65
N LEU A 168 -5.85 8.55 -19.50
CA LEU A 168 -5.60 9.76 -18.70
C LEU A 168 -4.26 9.72 -17.94
N GLY A 169 -3.49 8.64 -18.06
CA GLY A 169 -2.18 8.48 -17.44
C GLY A 169 -2.23 8.20 -15.93
N ALA A 170 -3.39 7.85 -15.40
CA ALA A 170 -3.58 7.64 -13.96
C ALA A 170 -2.78 6.45 -13.43
N VAL A 171 -2.73 5.35 -14.19
CA VAL A 171 -1.92 4.16 -13.85
C VAL A 171 -0.44 4.53 -13.76
N ARG A 172 0.07 5.28 -14.74
CA ARG A 172 1.47 5.73 -14.73
C ARG A 172 1.77 6.61 -13.52
N LYS A 173 0.90 7.59 -13.21
CA LYS A 173 1.08 8.45 -12.03
C LYS A 173 1.09 7.65 -10.72
N THR A 174 0.28 6.60 -10.63
CA THR A 174 0.28 5.70 -9.47
C THR A 174 1.58 4.88 -9.39
N ALA A 175 2.09 4.39 -10.54
CA ALA A 175 3.38 3.70 -10.59
C ALA A 175 4.55 4.63 -10.21
N ASP A 176 4.53 5.87 -10.69
CA ASP A 176 5.52 6.89 -10.33
C ASP A 176 5.48 7.17 -8.81
N LEU A 177 4.30 7.24 -8.21
CA LEU A 177 4.12 7.39 -6.76
C LEU A 177 4.67 6.17 -5.99
N ALA A 178 4.43 4.95 -6.47
CA ALA A 178 4.99 3.73 -5.86
C ALA A 178 6.52 3.76 -5.91
N LEU A 179 7.11 4.18 -7.03
CA LEU A 179 8.55 4.34 -7.16
C LEU A 179 9.11 5.42 -6.21
N GLU A 180 8.39 6.52 -5.99
CA GLU A 180 8.77 7.54 -5.01
C GLU A 180 8.84 6.97 -3.58
N HIS A 181 7.90 6.11 -3.20
CA HIS A 181 7.94 5.44 -1.90
C HIS A 181 9.18 4.54 -1.79
N ILE A 182 9.56 3.80 -2.82
CA ILE A 182 10.81 3.02 -2.83
C ILE A 182 12.03 3.93 -2.72
N HIS A 183 12.07 5.04 -3.45
CA HIS A 183 13.18 6.01 -3.34
C HIS A 183 13.30 6.64 -1.94
N ARG A 184 12.20 6.80 -1.21
CA ARG A 184 12.20 7.25 0.19
C ARG A 184 12.64 6.13 1.16
N ALA A 185 12.35 4.88 0.82
CA ALA A 185 12.73 3.73 1.64
C ALA A 185 14.24 3.45 1.63
N LEU A 186 14.86 3.44 0.46
CA LEU A 186 16.23 2.98 0.28
C LEU A 186 17.27 3.68 1.16
N PRO A 187 17.26 5.01 1.35
CA PRO A 187 18.21 5.70 2.23
C PRO A 187 18.15 5.27 3.70
N GLU A 188 17.02 4.75 4.16
CA GLU A 188 16.90 4.25 5.54
C GLU A 188 17.83 3.06 5.80
N LEU A 189 18.17 2.29 4.75
CA LEU A 189 19.09 1.16 4.85
C LEU A 189 20.55 1.59 5.11
N ASP A 190 20.91 2.87 4.88
CA ASP A 190 22.26 3.36 5.13
C ASP A 190 22.63 3.39 6.62
N ALA A 191 21.63 3.37 7.50
CA ALA A 191 21.84 3.22 8.94
C ALA A 191 22.31 1.82 9.33
N LEU A 192 22.12 0.81 8.45
CA LEU A 192 22.46 -0.58 8.73
C LEU A 192 23.90 -0.91 8.30
N PRO A 193 24.54 -1.91 8.94
CA PRO A 193 25.84 -2.40 8.51
C PRO A 193 25.80 -2.86 7.04
N ASP A 194 26.91 -2.63 6.33
CA ASP A 194 27.07 -3.11 4.95
C ASP A 194 27.29 -4.63 4.93
N THR A 195 26.22 -5.34 4.64
CA THR A 195 26.16 -6.81 4.63
C THR A 195 25.37 -7.30 3.42
N PRO A 196 25.52 -8.57 3.01
CA PRO A 196 24.69 -9.16 1.96
C PRO A 196 23.18 -9.06 2.24
N TYR A 197 22.78 -9.01 3.51
CA TYR A 197 21.38 -8.86 3.90
C TYR A 197 20.83 -7.46 3.57
N ARG A 198 21.64 -6.39 3.70
CA ARG A 198 21.27 -5.04 3.27
C ARG A 198 21.04 -5.00 1.76
N SER A 199 21.92 -5.61 0.97
CA SER A 199 21.74 -5.72 -0.49
C SER A 199 20.49 -6.51 -0.84
N LEU A 200 20.17 -7.57 -0.09
CA LEU A 200 18.94 -8.34 -0.28
C LEU A 200 17.68 -7.51 0.00
N LEU A 201 17.69 -6.67 1.04
CA LEU A 201 16.58 -5.74 1.32
C LEU A 201 16.41 -4.71 0.20
N THR A 202 17.52 -4.18 -0.35
CA THR A 202 17.48 -3.27 -1.51
C THR A 202 16.83 -3.96 -2.72
N TYR A 203 17.25 -5.17 -3.04
CA TYR A 203 16.65 -5.95 -4.12
C TYR A 203 15.16 -6.25 -3.88
N TRP A 204 14.83 -6.65 -2.66
CA TRP A 204 13.44 -6.90 -2.27
C TRP A 204 12.55 -5.66 -2.42
N ALA A 205 13.05 -4.45 -2.07
CA ALA A 205 12.30 -3.21 -2.25
C ALA A 205 11.90 -2.98 -3.73
N HIS A 206 12.81 -3.22 -4.67
CA HIS A 206 12.52 -3.12 -6.10
C HIS A 206 11.49 -4.16 -6.55
N LEU A 207 11.58 -5.39 -6.05
CA LEU A 207 10.60 -6.44 -6.36
C LEU A 207 9.16 -6.08 -5.94
N MET A 208 8.96 -5.18 -4.96
CA MET A 208 7.63 -4.75 -4.52
C MET A 208 6.83 -4.07 -5.64
N ILE A 209 7.52 -3.39 -6.57
CA ILE A 209 6.92 -2.61 -7.65
C ILE A 209 7.18 -3.20 -9.05
N GLU A 210 8.10 -4.17 -9.18
CA GLU A 210 8.44 -4.81 -10.45
C GLU A 210 7.61 -6.07 -10.73
N ARG A 211 6.62 -6.36 -9.89
CA ARG A 211 5.75 -7.53 -10.08
C ARG A 211 4.94 -7.38 -11.36
N GLU A 212 5.15 -8.33 -12.28
CA GLU A 212 4.33 -8.58 -13.45
C GLU A 212 3.53 -9.87 -13.25
N PHE A 213 2.38 -9.98 -13.89
CA PHE A 213 1.59 -11.22 -13.92
C PHE A 213 2.00 -12.11 -15.09
#